data_001c88ff1b2ccafab5226ad519586464
#
_entry.id   001c88ff1b2ccafab5226ad519586464
#
_cell.length_a   1.000
_cell.length_b   1.000
_cell.length_c   1.000
_cell.angle_alpha   90.00
_cell.angle_beta   90.00
_cell.angle_gamma   90.00
#
_symmetry.space_group_name_H-M   'P 1'
#
loop_
_entity.id
_entity.type
_entity.pdbx_description
1 polymer ?
#
loop_
_entity_poly.entity_id
_entity_poly.type
_entity_poly.pdbx_seq_one_letter_code
_entity_poly.pdbx_strand_id
1 'polypeptide(L)'
;MKSDIQIAQEAVMKPIREIASSIGLEEEQIEYYGKYKAKIDVNRISKEKKGKLVLVTAMSPTPAGEGKSTVTIGLADALTKLGKKSIIALREPSLGPVMGIKGGACGGGYAQVVPMEEINLHFTGDMHALTCATNALAAFIDNHIYQGNELQIDSRRVIWKRAVDLNDRALRQVIVGLGGPIQGVPREDGFDITVASEMMAILCLATDLKNLKQRLENIVIGYTFEKNPVTVKDLNVQGALTLLLKDAIKPNLVQTLEHTPAIVHGGPFANIAHGCNSVIATNAALALGEIVVTEAGFGADLGAQKFLEIKVPQLKKAPDVVVIVATIRSLKMHGGVSLSGLTEGENLEALEKGFANLEKHIENMTEHYGLPAVVALNEFVTDTPQEKELVQTLCQRKGISCISTSVWENGGNGGVSLAKEVLDLLEDSTSQFHSVCGENSTIVEQLEAIATKIYGASSVQYTKEAKLQLKQLEKNGWNHLPVCIAKTQYSFSDDATLLGRPKGFELTVRSLVPKLGAGFVVALTGNILTMPGLPKKPAALEMDVLEDGRVTGLF
;
A
#
# COMPACT_ATOMS: atom_id res chain seq x y z
N MET A 1 7.63 -25.61 15.05
CA MET A 1 7.80 -24.93 13.75
C MET A 1 8.68 -23.71 13.98
N LYS A 2 9.64 -23.38 13.10
CA LYS A 2 10.47 -22.18 13.27
C LYS A 2 9.63 -20.93 13.06
N SER A 3 9.96 -19.84 13.78
CA SER A 3 9.35 -18.52 13.54
C SER A 3 9.92 -17.88 12.26
N ASP A 4 9.22 -16.87 11.72
CA ASP A 4 9.64 -16.19 10.49
C ASP A 4 11.04 -15.57 10.64
N ILE A 5 11.35 -14.96 11.81
CA ILE A 5 12.68 -14.41 12.09
C ILE A 5 13.75 -15.51 12.16
N GLN A 6 13.48 -16.68 12.72
CA GLN A 6 14.43 -17.79 12.76
C GLN A 6 14.75 -18.31 11.36
N ILE A 7 13.73 -18.43 10.50
CA ILE A 7 13.92 -18.81 9.09
C ILE A 7 14.79 -17.78 8.36
N ALA A 8 14.52 -16.48 8.55
CA ALA A 8 15.28 -15.40 7.94
C ALA A 8 16.74 -15.36 8.41
N GLN A 9 17.01 -15.59 9.71
CA GLN A 9 18.37 -15.59 10.28
C GLN A 9 19.22 -16.78 9.82
N GLU A 10 18.59 -17.90 9.47
CA GLU A 10 19.27 -19.08 8.91
C GLU A 10 19.52 -18.97 7.39
N ALA A 11 18.98 -17.92 6.74
CA ALA A 11 19.08 -17.77 5.30
C ALA A 11 20.52 -17.57 4.83
N VAL A 12 20.92 -18.29 3.80
CA VAL A 12 22.20 -18.09 3.11
C VAL A 12 22.00 -17.08 1.98
N MET A 13 22.19 -15.80 2.29
CA MET A 13 22.02 -14.72 1.33
C MET A 13 23.19 -14.62 0.35
N LYS A 14 22.92 -14.38 -0.93
CA LYS A 14 23.91 -13.97 -1.92
C LYS A 14 24.32 -12.50 -1.72
N PRO A 15 25.58 -12.12 -2.00
CA PRO A 15 25.95 -10.71 -2.10
C PRO A 15 25.04 -9.97 -3.08
N ILE A 16 24.62 -8.76 -2.73
CA ILE A 16 23.65 -8.00 -3.54
C ILE A 16 24.15 -7.73 -4.97
N ARG A 17 25.46 -7.68 -5.16
CA ARG A 17 26.10 -7.60 -6.47
C ARG A 17 25.69 -8.76 -7.40
N GLU A 18 25.61 -9.97 -6.88
CA GLU A 18 25.21 -11.15 -7.67
C GLU A 18 23.71 -11.09 -8.04
N ILE A 19 22.88 -10.61 -7.12
CA ILE A 19 21.46 -10.38 -7.39
C ILE A 19 21.28 -9.29 -8.47
N ALA A 20 21.99 -8.17 -8.36
CA ALA A 20 21.98 -7.11 -9.37
C ALA A 20 22.40 -7.62 -10.75
N SER A 21 23.51 -8.36 -10.82
CA SER A 21 24.01 -8.94 -12.06
C SER A 21 23.00 -9.93 -12.69
N SER A 22 22.25 -10.68 -11.89
CA SER A 22 21.25 -11.65 -12.40
C SER A 22 20.10 -10.98 -13.18
N ILE A 23 19.83 -9.70 -12.93
CA ILE A 23 18.84 -8.89 -13.64
C ILE A 23 19.45 -7.91 -14.64
N GLY A 24 20.76 -8.01 -14.89
CA GLY A 24 21.48 -7.19 -15.86
C GLY A 24 21.83 -5.78 -15.39
N LEU A 25 21.88 -5.55 -14.08
CA LEU A 25 22.41 -4.32 -13.51
C LEU A 25 23.94 -4.38 -13.37
N GLU A 26 24.58 -3.32 -13.81
CA GLU A 26 26.02 -3.12 -13.67
C GLU A 26 26.35 -2.36 -12.39
N GLU A 27 27.63 -2.35 -11.99
CA GLU A 27 28.06 -1.78 -10.72
C GLU A 27 27.78 -0.26 -10.62
N GLU A 28 27.88 0.46 -11.73
CA GLU A 28 27.61 1.90 -11.81
C GLU A 28 26.13 2.26 -11.71
N GLN A 29 25.25 1.27 -11.78
CA GLN A 29 23.79 1.44 -11.69
C GLN A 29 23.25 1.20 -10.28
N ILE A 30 24.11 0.80 -9.35
CA ILE A 30 23.72 0.49 -7.96
C ILE A 30 24.61 1.23 -6.96
N GLU A 31 24.03 1.57 -5.81
CA GLU A 31 24.73 2.11 -4.64
C GLU A 31 24.61 1.12 -3.49
N TYR A 32 25.73 0.58 -3.00
CA TYR A 32 25.73 -0.42 -1.94
C TYR A 32 25.34 0.15 -0.58
N TYR A 33 24.42 -0.54 0.09
CA TYR A 33 24.03 -0.30 1.49
C TYR A 33 24.39 -1.55 2.32
N GLY A 34 25.67 -1.87 2.40
CA GLY A 34 26.19 -3.10 2.97
C GLY A 34 26.23 -4.25 1.96
N LYS A 35 26.36 -5.48 2.47
CA LYS A 35 26.59 -6.67 1.63
C LYS A 35 25.34 -7.17 0.89
N TYR A 36 24.17 -6.94 1.45
CA TYR A 36 22.92 -7.59 1.04
C TYR A 36 21.83 -6.64 0.56
N LYS A 37 22.11 -5.34 0.50
CA LYS A 37 21.19 -4.28 0.06
C LYS A 37 21.90 -3.32 -0.87
N ALA A 38 21.15 -2.76 -1.83
CA ALA A 38 21.62 -1.66 -2.67
C ALA A 38 20.46 -0.75 -3.07
N LYS A 39 20.75 0.51 -3.41
CA LYS A 39 19.81 1.37 -4.14
C LYS A 39 20.09 1.31 -5.62
N ILE A 40 19.04 1.40 -6.43
CA ILE A 40 19.13 1.40 -7.91
C ILE A 40 19.12 2.84 -8.40
N ASP A 41 20.11 3.23 -9.20
CA ASP A 41 20.08 4.49 -9.96
C ASP A 41 19.21 4.32 -11.21
N VAL A 42 17.94 4.62 -11.06
CA VAL A 42 16.93 4.46 -12.14
C VAL A 42 17.18 5.38 -13.34
N ASN A 43 18.04 6.39 -13.22
CA ASN A 43 18.39 7.25 -14.36
C ASN A 43 19.35 6.56 -15.33
N ARG A 44 20.00 5.48 -14.90
CA ARG A 44 20.97 4.69 -15.68
C ARG A 44 20.42 3.39 -16.23
N ILE A 45 19.13 3.09 -16.03
CA ILE A 45 18.47 1.92 -16.58
C ILE A 45 17.56 2.29 -17.76
N SER A 46 17.24 1.31 -18.60
CA SER A 46 16.30 1.49 -19.72
C SER A 46 14.94 1.96 -19.20
N LYS A 47 14.29 2.84 -19.96
CA LYS A 47 12.90 3.26 -19.69
C LYS A 47 11.88 2.38 -20.39
N GLU A 48 12.32 1.42 -21.21
CA GLU A 48 11.46 0.50 -21.93
C GLU A 48 10.92 -0.57 -20.99
N LYS A 49 9.60 -0.68 -20.91
CA LYS A 49 8.89 -1.65 -20.05
C LYS A 49 8.58 -2.89 -20.86
N LYS A 50 9.46 -3.89 -20.80
CA LYS A 50 9.30 -5.15 -21.52
C LYS A 50 8.53 -6.19 -20.72
N GLY A 51 8.54 -6.09 -19.40
CA GLY A 51 7.97 -7.06 -18.49
C GLY A 51 6.44 -7.08 -18.49
N LYS A 52 5.88 -8.25 -18.22
CA LYS A 52 4.47 -8.45 -17.86
C LYS A 52 4.25 -8.11 -16.40
N LEU A 53 3.10 -7.52 -16.08
CA LEU A 53 2.75 -7.07 -14.74
C LEU A 53 1.66 -7.95 -14.13
N VAL A 54 1.98 -8.64 -13.05
CA VAL A 54 1.05 -9.43 -12.23
C VAL A 54 0.74 -8.67 -10.95
N LEU A 55 -0.52 -8.35 -10.73
CA LEU A 55 -1.00 -7.67 -9.53
C LEU A 55 -1.59 -8.68 -8.55
N VAL A 56 -1.00 -8.80 -7.36
CA VAL A 56 -1.56 -9.60 -6.27
C VAL A 56 -2.39 -8.70 -5.36
N THR A 57 -3.63 -9.10 -5.16
CA THR A 57 -4.59 -8.46 -4.26
C THR A 57 -5.29 -9.53 -3.43
N ALA A 58 -6.35 -9.21 -2.70
CA ALA A 58 -7.10 -10.18 -1.91
C ALA A 58 -8.60 -9.86 -1.85
N MET A 59 -9.38 -10.82 -1.34
CA MET A 59 -10.70 -10.54 -0.81
C MET A 59 -10.64 -9.63 0.42
N SER A 60 -11.76 -9.19 0.97
CA SER A 60 -11.79 -8.37 2.19
C SER A 60 -11.08 -9.10 3.34
N PRO A 61 -10.09 -8.47 4.02
CA PRO A 61 -9.22 -9.16 4.96
C PRO A 61 -9.90 -9.46 6.31
N THR A 62 -9.32 -10.42 7.03
CA THR A 62 -9.51 -10.60 8.47
C THR A 62 -8.47 -9.78 9.26
N PRO A 63 -8.65 -9.58 10.56
CA PRO A 63 -7.62 -9.01 11.42
C PRO A 63 -6.29 -9.78 11.44
N ALA A 64 -6.31 -11.07 11.09
CA ALA A 64 -5.11 -11.92 11.01
C ALA A 64 -4.34 -11.74 9.68
N GLY A 65 -4.96 -11.14 8.67
CA GLY A 65 -4.42 -11.01 7.32
C GLY A 65 -4.57 -12.27 6.46
N GLU A 66 -4.39 -12.14 5.14
CA GLU A 66 -4.59 -13.22 4.15
C GLU A 66 -3.29 -13.75 3.54
N GLY A 67 -2.15 -13.23 3.96
CA GLY A 67 -0.85 -13.66 3.44
C GLY A 67 -0.55 -13.19 2.02
N LYS A 68 -1.07 -12.02 1.59
CA LYS A 68 -0.80 -11.45 0.26
C LYS A 68 0.69 -11.35 -0.06
N SER A 69 1.48 -10.74 0.83
CA SER A 69 2.92 -10.59 0.60
C SER A 69 3.63 -11.94 0.50
N THR A 70 3.22 -12.91 1.32
CA THR A 70 3.71 -14.30 1.27
C THR A 70 3.39 -14.94 -0.08
N VAL A 71 2.14 -14.81 -0.57
CA VAL A 71 1.75 -15.33 -1.90
C VAL A 71 2.47 -14.58 -3.01
N THR A 72 2.66 -13.27 -2.92
CA THR A 72 3.41 -12.46 -3.90
C THR A 72 4.84 -12.95 -4.05
N ILE A 73 5.52 -13.19 -2.93
CA ILE A 73 6.91 -13.65 -2.88
C ILE A 73 7.00 -15.10 -3.39
N GLY A 74 6.18 -16.00 -2.85
CA GLY A 74 6.17 -17.40 -3.25
C GLY A 74 5.81 -17.63 -4.72
N LEU A 75 4.90 -16.81 -5.29
CA LEU A 75 4.58 -16.81 -6.71
C LEU A 75 5.80 -16.40 -7.55
N ALA A 76 6.50 -15.35 -7.16
CA ALA A 76 7.69 -14.90 -7.89
C ALA A 76 8.83 -15.92 -7.82
N ASP A 77 9.05 -16.53 -6.65
CA ASP A 77 10.01 -17.64 -6.49
C ASP A 77 9.63 -18.84 -7.38
N ALA A 78 8.33 -19.18 -7.44
CA ALA A 78 7.82 -20.24 -8.30
C ALA A 78 8.02 -19.93 -9.80
N LEU A 79 7.76 -18.70 -10.23
CA LEU A 79 8.02 -18.25 -11.60
C LEU A 79 9.52 -18.35 -11.96
N THR A 80 10.39 -17.98 -11.01
CA THR A 80 11.86 -18.13 -11.16
C THR A 80 12.25 -19.61 -11.31
N LYS A 81 11.66 -20.53 -10.52
CA LYS A 81 11.87 -21.98 -10.66
C LYS A 81 11.42 -22.51 -12.01
N LEU A 82 10.41 -21.91 -12.63
CA LEU A 82 9.95 -22.25 -13.97
C LEU A 82 10.81 -21.58 -15.08
N GLY A 83 11.95 -20.98 -14.74
CA GLY A 83 12.92 -20.40 -15.66
C GLY A 83 12.58 -19.00 -16.15
N LYS A 84 11.61 -18.30 -15.54
CA LYS A 84 11.28 -16.92 -15.90
C LYS A 84 12.15 -15.93 -15.11
N LYS A 85 12.53 -14.81 -15.73
CA LYS A 85 13.19 -13.71 -15.04
C LYS A 85 12.15 -12.90 -14.26
N SER A 86 11.79 -13.40 -13.07
CA SER A 86 10.82 -12.77 -12.19
C SER A 86 11.48 -11.72 -11.30
N ILE A 87 10.82 -10.58 -11.11
CA ILE A 87 11.20 -9.54 -10.14
C ILE A 87 9.98 -9.17 -9.31
N ILE A 88 10.19 -9.00 -7.99
CA ILE A 88 9.14 -8.58 -7.08
C ILE A 88 9.24 -7.07 -6.86
N ALA A 89 8.11 -6.37 -6.79
CA ALA A 89 8.04 -4.96 -6.39
C ALA A 89 7.11 -4.81 -5.19
N LEU A 90 7.68 -4.48 -4.02
CA LEU A 90 6.99 -4.44 -2.72
C LEU A 90 7.01 -3.06 -2.08
N ARG A 91 6.12 -2.88 -1.10
CA ARG A 91 6.17 -1.73 -0.18
C ARG A 91 7.20 -1.95 0.90
N GLU A 92 7.80 -0.85 1.34
CA GLU A 92 8.63 -0.80 2.55
C GLU A 92 7.74 -0.79 3.79
N PRO A 93 8.02 -1.61 4.82
CA PRO A 93 7.24 -1.61 6.06
C PRO A 93 7.51 -0.36 6.90
N SER A 94 6.50 0.04 7.68
CA SER A 94 6.57 1.13 8.66
C SER A 94 6.78 0.58 10.06
N LEU A 95 7.57 1.27 10.88
CA LEU A 95 7.86 0.88 12.27
C LEU A 95 6.60 0.82 13.15
N GLY A 96 5.61 1.67 12.90
CA GLY A 96 4.37 1.68 13.70
C GLY A 96 3.65 0.33 13.70
N PRO A 97 3.29 -0.27 12.56
CA PRO A 97 2.77 -1.64 12.50
C PRO A 97 3.71 -2.69 13.07
N VAL A 98 5.01 -2.60 12.77
CA VAL A 98 6.02 -3.56 13.25
C VAL A 98 6.06 -3.62 14.77
N MET A 99 6.12 -2.46 15.44
CA MET A 99 6.11 -2.37 16.90
C MET A 99 4.72 -2.56 17.52
N GLY A 100 3.65 -2.40 16.72
CA GLY A 100 2.25 -2.35 17.19
C GLY A 100 1.53 -3.69 17.18
N ILE A 101 0.98 -4.07 16.03
CA ILE A 101 0.02 -5.19 15.97
C ILE A 101 0.64 -6.44 15.34
N LYS A 102 1.59 -6.30 14.44
CA LYS A 102 2.20 -7.34 13.59
C LYS A 102 2.13 -6.95 12.10
N GLY A 103 3.09 -7.44 11.35
CA GLY A 103 3.04 -7.47 9.90
C GLY A 103 4.04 -6.52 9.27
N GLY A 104 5.27 -6.97 9.21
CA GLY A 104 6.22 -6.49 8.22
C GLY A 104 5.73 -6.83 6.81
N ALA A 105 6.20 -6.10 5.80
CA ALA A 105 5.92 -6.38 4.39
C ALA A 105 6.87 -7.44 3.79
N CYS A 106 7.59 -8.20 4.62
CA CYS A 106 8.63 -9.14 4.17
C CYS A 106 8.12 -10.54 3.82
N GLY A 107 6.82 -10.79 3.87
CA GLY A 107 6.25 -12.15 3.71
C GLY A 107 6.28 -12.95 5.01
N GLY A 108 6.32 -14.28 4.92
CA GLY A 108 6.35 -15.18 6.08
C GLY A 108 6.70 -16.62 5.68
N GLY A 109 7.08 -17.44 6.67
CA GLY A 109 7.54 -18.80 6.44
C GLY A 109 8.73 -18.86 5.49
N TYR A 110 8.66 -19.74 4.51
CA TYR A 110 9.69 -19.89 3.48
C TYR A 110 9.51 -18.97 2.26
N ALA A 111 8.50 -18.10 2.27
CA ALA A 111 8.31 -17.07 1.26
C ALA A 111 8.54 -15.69 1.87
N GLN A 112 9.82 -15.31 2.02
CA GLN A 112 10.26 -14.06 2.63
C GLN A 112 11.28 -13.32 1.78
N VAL A 113 11.31 -11.98 1.96
CA VAL A 113 12.36 -11.09 1.48
C VAL A 113 13.37 -10.86 2.61
N VAL A 114 14.66 -10.93 2.29
CA VAL A 114 15.78 -10.80 3.24
C VAL A 114 16.78 -9.72 2.80
N PRO A 115 17.43 -9.04 3.74
CA PRO A 115 17.51 -9.23 5.20
C PRO A 115 16.27 -8.70 5.94
N MET A 116 15.49 -9.59 6.55
CA MET A 116 14.18 -9.30 7.13
C MET A 116 14.25 -8.27 8.27
N GLU A 117 15.23 -8.40 9.18
CA GLU A 117 15.41 -7.49 10.32
C GLU A 117 15.63 -6.05 9.85
N GLU A 118 16.57 -5.85 8.92
CA GLU A 118 16.91 -4.53 8.42
C GLU A 118 15.74 -3.89 7.65
N ILE A 119 15.02 -4.68 6.84
CA ILE A 119 13.85 -4.19 6.08
C ILE A 119 12.74 -3.72 7.02
N ASN A 120 12.48 -4.44 8.12
CA ASN A 120 11.42 -4.11 9.07
C ASN A 120 11.78 -2.98 10.05
N LEU A 121 13.05 -2.60 10.17
CA LEU A 121 13.50 -1.56 11.10
C LEU A 121 13.90 -0.28 10.35
N HIS A 122 15.18 -0.08 10.09
CA HIS A 122 15.68 1.18 9.51
C HIS A 122 16.09 1.08 8.04
N PHE A 123 16.07 -0.08 7.48
CA PHE A 123 16.38 -0.47 6.10
C PHE A 123 17.51 0.34 5.44
N THR A 124 17.19 1.38 4.64
CA THR A 124 18.15 2.28 3.99
C THR A 124 17.89 3.75 4.35
N GLY A 125 17.00 4.02 5.29
CA GLY A 125 16.72 5.36 5.81
C GLY A 125 15.62 6.14 5.07
N ASP A 126 14.85 5.51 4.16
CA ASP A 126 13.82 6.20 3.38
C ASP A 126 12.68 6.74 4.27
N MET A 127 12.24 5.95 5.26
CA MET A 127 11.23 6.40 6.23
C MET A 127 11.71 7.58 7.06
N HIS A 128 13.01 7.59 7.46
CA HIS A 128 13.61 8.71 8.17
C HIS A 128 13.66 9.96 7.28
N ALA A 129 14.08 9.85 6.03
CA ALA A 129 14.13 10.97 5.10
C ALA A 129 12.74 11.60 4.87
N LEU A 130 11.70 10.77 4.71
CA LEU A 130 10.32 11.21 4.57
C LEU A 130 9.80 11.93 5.83
N THR A 131 10.08 11.36 7.01
CA THR A 131 9.75 11.96 8.30
C THR A 131 10.45 13.31 8.46
N CYS A 132 11.74 13.39 8.17
CA CYS A 132 12.51 14.63 8.22
C CYS A 132 11.97 15.68 7.25
N ALA A 133 11.67 15.33 6.01
CA ALA A 133 11.12 16.26 5.02
C ALA A 133 9.73 16.79 5.44
N THR A 134 8.88 15.91 5.99
CA THR A 134 7.55 16.31 6.50
C THR A 134 7.66 17.29 7.67
N ASN A 135 8.56 17.03 8.61
CA ASN A 135 8.77 17.88 9.79
C ASN A 135 9.51 19.18 9.44
N ALA A 136 10.45 19.13 8.48
CA ALA A 136 11.12 20.33 7.98
C ALA A 136 10.11 21.31 7.34
N LEU A 137 9.16 20.80 6.54
CA LEU A 137 8.10 21.64 6.00
C LEU A 137 7.25 22.28 7.09
N ALA A 138 6.85 21.53 8.12
CA ALA A 138 6.13 22.08 9.27
C ALA A 138 6.93 23.19 9.98
N ALA A 139 8.24 22.98 10.16
CA ALA A 139 9.12 23.99 10.75
C ALA A 139 9.25 25.24 9.87
N PHE A 140 9.32 25.09 8.55
CA PHE A 140 9.35 26.25 7.62
C PHE A 140 8.05 27.05 7.66
N ILE A 141 6.89 26.38 7.77
CA ILE A 141 5.59 27.05 7.93
C ILE A 141 5.56 27.87 9.21
N ASP A 142 5.91 27.25 10.34
CA ASP A 142 5.89 27.91 11.65
C ASP A 142 6.89 29.08 11.70
N ASN A 143 8.08 28.91 11.12
CA ASN A 143 9.06 29.99 11.01
C ASN A 143 8.54 31.15 10.15
N HIS A 144 7.89 30.87 9.02
CA HIS A 144 7.31 31.91 8.16
C HIS A 144 6.24 32.72 8.91
N ILE A 145 5.33 32.03 9.63
CA ILE A 145 4.29 32.69 10.43
C ILE A 145 4.92 33.56 11.54
N TYR A 146 5.97 33.09 12.19
CA TYR A 146 6.67 33.79 13.26
C TYR A 146 7.46 35.01 12.75
N GLN A 147 8.12 34.91 11.60
CA GLN A 147 9.01 35.93 11.02
C GLN A 147 8.30 37.01 10.19
N GLY A 148 7.02 37.24 10.42
CA GLY A 148 6.26 38.34 9.82
C GLY A 148 5.13 37.91 8.89
N ASN A 149 5.00 36.62 8.55
CA ASN A 149 3.85 36.06 7.85
C ASN A 149 3.45 36.83 6.56
N GLU A 150 4.42 37.10 5.69
CA GLU A 150 4.18 37.85 4.43
C GLU A 150 3.10 37.22 3.55
N LEU A 151 2.97 35.88 3.59
CA LEU A 151 1.94 35.14 2.86
C LEU A 151 0.56 35.20 3.51
N GLN A 152 0.40 35.89 4.63
CA GLN A 152 -0.87 36.07 5.34
C GLN A 152 -1.55 34.72 5.73
N ILE A 153 -0.76 33.73 6.11
CA ILE A 153 -1.27 32.41 6.52
C ILE A 153 -2.09 32.56 7.81
N ASP A 154 -3.35 32.10 7.80
CA ASP A 154 -4.14 31.97 9.02
C ASP A 154 -3.63 30.75 9.81
N SER A 155 -3.00 30.96 10.97
CA SER A 155 -2.44 29.90 11.80
C SER A 155 -3.46 28.83 12.22
N ARG A 156 -4.77 29.15 12.22
CA ARG A 156 -5.88 28.22 12.48
C ARG A 156 -6.25 27.37 11.25
N ARG A 157 -5.66 27.67 10.08
CA ARG A 157 -5.95 27.02 8.79
C ARG A 157 -4.73 26.37 8.18
N VAL A 158 -3.69 26.14 8.96
CA VAL A 158 -2.58 25.27 8.58
C VAL A 158 -3.11 23.84 8.57
N ILE A 159 -3.01 23.17 7.43
CA ILE A 159 -3.49 21.79 7.24
C ILE A 159 -2.35 20.77 7.18
N TRP A 160 -1.11 21.25 7.04
CA TRP A 160 0.07 20.40 7.07
C TRP A 160 0.35 19.94 8.50
N LYS A 161 0.54 18.63 8.67
CA LYS A 161 0.88 18.01 9.95
C LYS A 161 2.33 17.55 9.96
N ARG A 162 2.84 17.36 11.16
CA ARG A 162 4.10 16.67 11.42
C ARG A 162 3.96 15.16 11.19
N ALA A 163 5.08 14.43 11.22
CA ALA A 163 5.07 12.98 11.09
C ALA A 163 6.02 12.32 12.09
N VAL A 164 5.67 11.09 12.45
CA VAL A 164 6.52 10.14 13.14
C VAL A 164 6.19 8.74 12.67
N ASP A 165 7.19 7.88 12.44
CA ASP A 165 6.94 6.53 11.93
C ASP A 165 6.67 5.53 13.07
N LEU A 166 5.78 5.90 13.99
CA LEU A 166 5.34 5.11 15.13
C LEU A 166 3.84 5.28 15.35
N ASN A 167 3.24 4.35 16.08
CA ASN A 167 1.85 4.45 16.54
C ASN A 167 1.81 5.21 17.86
N ASP A 168 1.36 6.46 17.84
CA ASP A 168 1.24 7.30 19.05
C ASP A 168 -0.05 8.11 19.07
N ARG A 169 -1.07 7.61 19.78
CA ARG A 169 -2.36 8.29 19.88
C ARG A 169 -2.30 9.63 20.60
N ALA A 170 -1.28 9.88 21.43
CA ALA A 170 -1.13 11.13 22.16
C ALA A 170 -0.74 12.29 21.23
N LEU A 171 -0.15 11.99 20.07
CA LEU A 171 0.28 12.98 19.09
C LEU A 171 -0.79 13.37 18.06
N ARG A 172 -2.00 12.83 18.14
CA ARG A 172 -3.09 13.15 17.18
C ARG A 172 -3.46 14.63 17.16
N GLN A 173 -3.42 15.27 18.32
CA GLN A 173 -3.67 16.68 18.51
C GLN A 173 -2.70 17.22 19.56
N VAL A 174 -1.94 18.24 19.20
CA VAL A 174 -0.94 18.89 20.06
C VAL A 174 -1.05 20.39 19.88
N ILE A 175 -0.51 21.15 20.82
CA ILE A 175 -0.32 22.59 20.69
C ILE A 175 1.18 22.84 20.52
N VAL A 176 1.55 23.57 19.47
CA VAL A 176 2.93 23.97 19.21
C VAL A 176 3.10 25.48 19.44
N GLY A 177 4.36 25.94 19.56
CA GLY A 177 4.68 27.38 19.69
C GLY A 177 4.40 27.98 21.07
N LEU A 178 4.25 27.15 22.12
CA LEU A 178 4.11 27.63 23.51
C LEU A 178 5.44 28.14 24.06
N GLY A 179 5.40 28.98 25.09
CA GLY A 179 6.59 29.49 25.79
C GLY A 179 6.83 31.01 25.66
N GLY A 180 5.85 31.74 25.13
CA GLY A 180 5.88 33.19 25.01
C GLY A 180 6.36 33.70 23.66
N PRO A 181 6.49 35.04 23.49
CA PRO A 181 6.64 35.67 22.17
C PRO A 181 7.88 35.26 21.38
N ILE A 182 8.93 34.79 22.05
CA ILE A 182 10.17 34.37 21.41
C ILE A 182 10.17 32.90 20.96
N GLN A 183 9.11 32.13 21.28
CA GLN A 183 9.02 30.68 20.99
C GLN A 183 8.17 30.35 19.79
N GLY A 184 7.46 31.31 19.21
CA GLY A 184 6.62 31.12 18.03
C GLY A 184 5.18 31.59 18.24
N VAL A 185 4.29 31.21 17.32
CA VAL A 185 2.86 31.50 17.36
C VAL A 185 2.11 30.24 17.80
N PRO A 186 1.42 30.23 18.94
CA PRO A 186 0.66 29.08 19.39
C PRO A 186 -0.44 28.69 18.38
N ARG A 187 -0.46 27.42 17.99
CA ARG A 187 -1.51 26.85 17.14
C ARG A 187 -1.74 25.36 17.43
N GLU A 188 -2.90 24.88 17.01
CA GLU A 188 -3.13 23.44 16.94
C GLU A 188 -2.30 22.81 15.84
N ASP A 189 -1.81 21.62 16.10
CA ASP A 189 -1.08 20.75 15.16
C ASP A 189 -1.41 19.28 15.48
N GLY A 190 -0.79 18.37 14.78
CA GLY A 190 -0.86 16.94 15.04
C GLY A 190 0.21 16.21 14.24
N PHE A 191 0.30 14.92 14.51
CA PHE A 191 1.20 14.04 13.77
C PHE A 191 0.40 13.00 13.00
N ASP A 192 0.80 12.76 11.77
CA ASP A 192 0.42 11.58 11.00
C ASP A 192 1.54 10.53 11.13
N ILE A 193 1.21 9.24 11.03
CA ILE A 193 2.25 8.25 10.81
C ILE A 193 2.89 8.48 9.44
N THR A 194 4.20 8.32 9.32
CA THR A 194 4.94 8.69 8.09
C THR A 194 4.33 8.11 6.82
N VAL A 195 3.85 6.87 6.86
CA VAL A 195 3.20 6.18 5.73
C VAL A 195 1.79 6.68 5.39
N ALA A 196 1.20 7.54 6.22
CA ALA A 196 -0.06 8.24 5.94
C ALA A 196 0.17 9.67 5.43
N SER A 197 1.40 10.17 5.46
CA SER A 197 1.73 11.53 5.03
C SER A 197 1.59 11.71 3.52
N GLU A 198 1.28 12.94 3.09
CA GLU A 198 1.31 13.29 1.67
C GLU A 198 2.71 13.14 1.07
N MET A 199 3.77 13.37 1.87
CA MET A 199 5.16 13.20 1.46
C MET A 199 5.44 11.77 0.97
N MET A 200 4.93 10.75 1.68
CA MET A 200 5.02 9.35 1.27
C MET A 200 4.28 9.10 -0.05
N ALA A 201 3.06 9.64 -0.21
CA ALA A 201 2.30 9.49 -1.45
C ALA A 201 2.99 10.15 -2.63
N ILE A 202 3.59 11.32 -2.43
CA ILE A 202 4.38 12.05 -3.44
C ILE A 202 5.59 11.20 -3.88
N LEU A 203 6.37 10.66 -2.94
CA LEU A 203 7.53 9.80 -3.28
C LEU A 203 7.09 8.60 -4.13
N CYS A 204 5.98 7.95 -3.76
CA CYS A 204 5.49 6.77 -4.44
C CYS A 204 4.90 7.03 -5.83
N LEU A 205 4.37 8.23 -6.08
CA LEU A 205 3.78 8.60 -7.37
C LEU A 205 4.74 9.41 -8.25
N ALA A 206 5.89 9.82 -7.74
CA ALA A 206 6.93 10.47 -8.53
C ALA A 206 7.49 9.51 -9.59
N THR A 207 7.85 10.06 -10.75
CA THR A 207 8.46 9.31 -11.86
C THR A 207 9.98 9.53 -11.99
N ASP A 208 10.46 10.63 -11.45
CA ASP A 208 11.86 11.03 -11.40
C ASP A 208 12.05 12.21 -10.43
N LEU A 209 13.30 12.63 -10.23
CA LEU A 209 13.64 13.72 -9.29
C LEU A 209 13.00 15.07 -9.69
N LYS A 210 12.89 15.36 -10.99
CA LYS A 210 12.25 16.57 -11.48
C LYS A 210 10.75 16.56 -11.18
N ASN A 211 10.10 15.45 -11.44
CA ASN A 211 8.68 15.26 -11.13
C ASN A 211 8.42 15.28 -9.61
N LEU A 212 9.33 14.70 -8.80
CA LEU A 212 9.27 14.81 -7.34
C LEU A 212 9.24 16.28 -6.92
N LYS A 213 10.17 17.11 -7.40
CA LYS A 213 10.22 18.55 -7.07
C LYS A 213 8.95 19.29 -7.50
N GLN A 214 8.42 19.02 -8.69
CA GLN A 214 7.16 19.60 -9.17
C GLN A 214 5.97 19.22 -8.30
N ARG A 215 5.91 17.96 -7.82
CA ARG A 215 4.87 17.50 -6.89
C ARG A 215 4.98 18.20 -5.54
N LEU A 216 6.19 18.35 -5.02
CA LEU A 216 6.43 19.08 -3.77
C LEU A 216 5.98 20.55 -3.85
N GLU A 217 6.19 21.23 -4.98
CA GLU A 217 5.72 22.60 -5.21
C GLU A 217 4.21 22.75 -5.01
N ASN A 218 3.43 21.72 -5.37
CA ASN A 218 1.96 21.77 -5.36
C ASN A 218 1.34 21.44 -4.01
N ILE A 219 2.11 21.03 -2.99
CA ILE A 219 1.57 20.74 -1.65
C ILE A 219 0.87 21.98 -1.12
N VAL A 220 -0.39 21.85 -0.75
CA VAL A 220 -1.14 22.89 -0.03
C VAL A 220 -0.84 22.76 1.46
N ILE A 221 -0.24 23.80 2.04
CA ILE A 221 0.18 23.82 3.45
C ILE A 221 -0.88 24.40 4.39
N GLY A 222 -1.75 25.24 3.86
CA GLY A 222 -2.79 25.96 4.60
C GLY A 222 -3.48 26.99 3.75
N TYR A 223 -4.17 27.92 4.40
CA TYR A 223 -4.94 28.97 3.73
C TYR A 223 -4.65 30.33 4.36
N THR A 224 -4.76 31.38 3.56
CA THR A 224 -4.70 32.77 4.03
C THR A 224 -5.93 33.13 4.88
N PHE A 225 -5.90 34.29 5.53
CA PHE A 225 -7.08 34.86 6.21
C PHE A 225 -8.27 35.04 5.25
N GLU A 226 -8.02 35.27 3.96
CA GLU A 226 -9.02 35.34 2.90
C GLU A 226 -9.44 33.98 2.33
N LYS A 227 -8.89 32.88 2.88
CA LYS A 227 -9.17 31.49 2.46
C LYS A 227 -8.61 31.10 1.10
N ASN A 228 -7.60 31.79 0.60
CA ASN A 228 -6.85 31.36 -0.58
C ASN A 228 -5.83 30.29 -0.18
N PRO A 229 -5.63 29.23 -0.98
CA PRO A 229 -4.63 28.20 -0.68
C PRO A 229 -3.21 28.79 -0.74
N VAL A 230 -2.35 28.33 0.17
CA VAL A 230 -0.92 28.61 0.19
C VAL A 230 -0.19 27.29 -0.04
N THR A 231 0.81 27.29 -0.92
CA THR A 231 1.55 26.11 -1.34
C THR A 231 3.02 26.16 -0.91
N VAL A 232 3.70 25.03 -1.02
CA VAL A 232 5.15 24.93 -0.84
C VAL A 232 5.90 25.83 -1.82
N LYS A 233 5.36 26.02 -3.04
CA LYS A 233 5.92 26.95 -4.03
C LYS A 233 5.93 28.38 -3.52
N ASP A 234 4.86 28.80 -2.84
CA ASP A 234 4.76 30.16 -2.27
C ASP A 234 5.79 30.37 -1.13
N LEU A 235 6.09 29.32 -0.34
CA LEU A 235 7.18 29.34 0.64
C LEU A 235 8.57 29.24 0.02
N ASN A 236 8.68 28.82 -1.24
CA ASN A 236 9.93 28.64 -1.99
C ASN A 236 10.91 27.63 -1.32
N VAL A 237 10.41 26.55 -0.69
CA VAL A 237 11.23 25.55 0.03
C VAL A 237 11.29 24.18 -0.66
N GLN A 238 10.71 24.02 -1.85
CA GLN A 238 10.68 22.75 -2.58
C GLN A 238 12.09 22.20 -2.88
N GLY A 239 13.07 23.08 -3.06
CA GLY A 239 14.46 22.69 -3.29
C GLY A 239 15.06 21.99 -2.07
N ALA A 240 14.85 22.53 -0.88
CA ALA A 240 15.29 21.94 0.39
C ALA A 240 14.62 20.58 0.65
N LEU A 241 13.31 20.48 0.41
CA LEU A 241 12.59 19.21 0.54
C LEU A 241 13.08 18.16 -0.46
N THR A 242 13.35 18.56 -1.71
CA THR A 242 13.90 17.65 -2.73
C THR A 242 15.30 17.16 -2.32
N LEU A 243 16.12 18.03 -1.73
CA LEU A 243 17.46 17.68 -1.24
C LEU A 243 17.37 16.58 -0.15
N LEU A 244 16.43 16.70 0.80
CA LEU A 244 16.21 15.70 1.84
C LEU A 244 15.78 14.34 1.27
N LEU A 245 15.08 14.33 0.14
CA LEU A 245 14.51 13.13 -0.49
C LEU A 245 15.35 12.58 -1.66
N LYS A 246 16.48 13.18 -2.01
CA LYS A 246 17.26 12.83 -3.22
C LYS A 246 17.76 11.39 -3.27
N ASP A 247 18.05 10.80 -2.12
CA ASP A 247 18.49 9.41 -2.02
C ASP A 247 17.31 8.46 -1.73
N ALA A 248 16.30 8.93 -1.00
CA ALA A 248 15.08 8.18 -0.73
C ALA A 248 14.24 7.89 -1.99
N ILE A 249 14.40 8.66 -3.07
CA ILE A 249 13.70 8.42 -4.35
C ILE A 249 14.23 7.18 -5.10
N LYS A 250 15.44 6.72 -4.79
CA LYS A 250 16.06 5.54 -5.40
C LYS A 250 15.49 4.28 -4.75
N PRO A 251 14.93 3.33 -5.52
CA PRO A 251 14.37 2.12 -4.95
C PRO A 251 15.45 1.16 -4.44
N ASN A 252 15.09 0.35 -3.47
CA ASN A 252 15.99 -0.57 -2.77
C ASN A 252 15.93 -1.96 -3.41
N LEU A 253 17.08 -2.53 -3.74
CA LEU A 253 17.24 -3.90 -4.22
C LEU A 253 17.64 -4.82 -3.06
N VAL A 254 16.93 -5.93 -2.93
CA VAL A 254 17.15 -7.04 -1.99
C VAL A 254 16.84 -8.36 -2.69
N GLN A 255 16.68 -9.45 -1.94
CA GLN A 255 16.40 -10.79 -2.48
C GLN A 255 15.39 -11.54 -1.62
N THR A 256 14.77 -12.57 -2.19
CA THR A 256 14.02 -13.56 -1.42
C THR A 256 14.94 -14.61 -0.80
N LEU A 257 14.40 -15.47 0.06
CA LEU A 257 15.13 -16.66 0.56
C LEU A 257 15.64 -17.55 -0.59
N GLU A 258 14.96 -17.57 -1.71
CA GLU A 258 15.31 -18.35 -2.90
C GLU A 258 16.10 -17.52 -3.95
N HIS A 259 16.55 -16.32 -3.57
CA HIS A 259 17.36 -15.41 -4.39
C HIS A 259 16.64 -14.77 -5.57
N THR A 260 15.32 -14.75 -5.62
CA THR A 260 14.58 -13.93 -6.56
C THR A 260 14.79 -12.45 -6.22
N PRO A 261 15.15 -11.60 -7.20
CA PRO A 261 15.35 -10.17 -6.94
C PRO A 261 14.06 -9.49 -6.49
N ALA A 262 14.16 -8.64 -5.46
CA ALA A 262 13.05 -7.87 -4.95
C ALA A 262 13.42 -6.39 -4.84
N ILE A 263 12.54 -5.53 -5.37
CA ILE A 263 12.66 -4.07 -5.30
C ILE A 263 11.65 -3.58 -4.28
N VAL A 264 12.14 -3.04 -3.16
CA VAL A 264 11.32 -2.55 -2.05
C VAL A 264 11.42 -1.03 -2.00
N HIS A 265 10.27 -0.32 -2.12
CA HIS A 265 10.30 1.14 -2.13
C HIS A 265 8.95 1.78 -1.83
N GLY A 266 8.92 2.67 -0.84
CA GLY A 266 7.74 3.37 -0.37
C GLY A 266 6.69 2.46 0.26
N GLY A 267 5.88 2.99 1.18
CA GLY A 267 4.97 2.19 1.98
C GLY A 267 3.65 2.87 2.34
N PRO A 268 2.93 3.54 1.40
CA PRO A 268 1.71 4.24 1.75
C PRO A 268 0.62 3.27 2.20
N PHE A 269 -0.13 3.64 3.25
CA PHE A 269 -1.25 2.83 3.72
C PHE A 269 -2.40 2.79 2.70
N ALA A 270 -3.01 1.62 2.52
CA ALA A 270 -4.08 1.43 1.54
C ALA A 270 -5.46 1.92 1.99
N ASN A 271 -5.69 2.14 3.28
CA ASN A 271 -6.95 2.66 3.82
C ASN A 271 -6.99 4.20 3.89
N ILE A 272 -5.87 4.89 3.64
CA ILE A 272 -5.75 6.35 3.74
C ILE A 272 -5.13 6.94 2.47
N ALA A 273 -4.20 6.21 1.84
CA ALA A 273 -3.49 6.57 0.62
C ALA A 273 -3.67 5.48 -0.45
N HIS A 274 -2.89 5.49 -1.52
CA HIS A 274 -3.06 4.56 -2.65
C HIS A 274 -2.55 3.13 -2.40
N GLY A 275 -1.83 2.88 -1.30
CA GLY A 275 -1.56 1.53 -0.79
C GLY A 275 -0.69 0.62 -1.65
N CYS A 276 0.17 1.18 -2.49
CA CYS A 276 1.04 0.45 -3.40
C CYS A 276 2.48 0.96 -3.31
N ASN A 277 3.45 0.15 -3.69
CA ASN A 277 4.83 0.59 -3.83
C ASN A 277 4.98 1.70 -4.89
N SER A 278 6.18 2.27 -5.02
CA SER A 278 6.40 3.40 -5.91
C SER A 278 6.25 3.06 -7.40
N VAL A 279 5.91 4.07 -8.20
CA VAL A 279 5.92 4.02 -9.66
C VAL A 279 7.33 3.72 -10.17
N ILE A 280 8.34 4.34 -9.57
CA ILE A 280 9.75 4.15 -9.92
C ILE A 280 10.18 2.69 -9.75
N ALA A 281 9.86 2.07 -8.61
CA ALA A 281 10.20 0.66 -8.35
C ALA A 281 9.54 -0.29 -9.36
N THR A 282 8.24 -0.09 -9.62
CA THR A 282 7.53 -0.91 -10.59
C THR A 282 8.05 -0.72 -12.02
N ASN A 283 8.40 0.53 -12.40
CA ASN A 283 9.00 0.81 -13.71
C ASN A 283 10.39 0.16 -13.85
N ALA A 284 11.22 0.24 -12.79
CA ALA A 284 12.52 -0.42 -12.78
C ALA A 284 12.38 -1.94 -12.93
N ALA A 285 11.46 -2.55 -12.18
CA ALA A 285 11.18 -3.98 -12.30
C ALA A 285 10.72 -4.37 -13.71
N LEU A 286 9.81 -3.60 -14.33
CA LEU A 286 9.31 -3.82 -15.69
C LEU A 286 10.38 -3.66 -16.77
N ALA A 287 11.41 -2.85 -16.53
CA ALA A 287 12.53 -2.68 -17.45
C ALA A 287 13.55 -3.83 -17.36
N LEU A 288 13.69 -4.44 -16.18
CA LEU A 288 14.73 -5.41 -15.85
C LEU A 288 14.24 -6.87 -15.90
N GLY A 289 12.95 -7.13 -15.64
CA GLY A 289 12.38 -8.48 -15.57
C GLY A 289 11.44 -8.81 -16.73
N GLU A 290 11.22 -10.11 -16.95
CA GLU A 290 10.21 -10.62 -17.88
C GLU A 290 8.81 -10.59 -17.25
N ILE A 291 8.73 -10.93 -15.96
CA ILE A 291 7.49 -10.92 -15.18
C ILE A 291 7.74 -10.15 -13.87
N VAL A 292 6.90 -9.16 -13.62
CA VAL A 292 6.92 -8.39 -12.40
C VAL A 292 5.71 -8.76 -11.56
N VAL A 293 5.95 -9.21 -10.33
CA VAL A 293 4.90 -9.50 -9.35
C VAL A 293 4.88 -8.38 -8.33
N THR A 294 3.74 -7.72 -8.20
CA THR A 294 3.55 -6.61 -7.23
C THR A 294 2.27 -6.80 -6.45
N GLU A 295 2.14 -6.12 -5.31
CA GLU A 295 0.94 -6.21 -4.48
C GLU A 295 0.24 -4.86 -4.30
N ALA A 296 -1.07 -4.92 -4.03
CA ALA A 296 -1.85 -3.82 -3.52
C ALA A 296 -2.38 -4.14 -2.11
N GLY A 297 -2.35 -3.15 -1.21
CA GLY A 297 -2.71 -3.34 0.20
C GLY A 297 -4.18 -3.64 0.44
N PHE A 298 -4.50 -4.42 1.46
CA PHE A 298 -5.85 -4.83 1.84
C PHE A 298 -6.61 -5.58 0.72
N GLY A 299 -7.94 -5.43 0.66
CA GLY A 299 -8.78 -6.05 -0.36
C GLY A 299 -8.73 -5.34 -1.71
N ALA A 300 -9.22 -6.02 -2.75
CA ALA A 300 -9.24 -5.50 -4.11
C ALA A 300 -10.13 -4.24 -4.25
N ASP A 301 -11.11 -4.09 -3.39
CA ASP A 301 -11.98 -2.90 -3.31
C ASP A 301 -11.23 -1.63 -2.85
N LEU A 302 -10.13 -1.78 -2.11
CA LEU A 302 -9.30 -0.67 -1.63
C LEU A 302 -7.98 -0.57 -2.39
N GLY A 303 -7.09 -1.55 -2.19
CA GLY A 303 -5.73 -1.48 -2.72
C GLY A 303 -5.69 -1.61 -4.23
N ALA A 304 -6.32 -2.65 -4.82
CA ALA A 304 -6.33 -2.81 -6.26
C ALA A 304 -7.11 -1.69 -6.96
N GLN A 305 -8.24 -1.26 -6.42
CA GLN A 305 -9.01 -0.12 -6.94
C GLN A 305 -8.11 1.12 -7.07
N LYS A 306 -7.34 1.47 -6.03
CA LYS A 306 -6.43 2.64 -6.05
C LYS A 306 -5.20 2.42 -6.91
N PHE A 307 -4.70 1.18 -6.98
CA PHE A 307 -3.65 0.84 -7.93
C PHE A 307 -4.10 1.16 -9.36
N LEU A 308 -5.32 0.76 -9.72
CA LEU A 308 -5.88 0.90 -11.06
C LEU A 308 -6.26 2.35 -11.38
N GLU A 309 -6.88 3.08 -10.45
CA GLU A 309 -7.35 4.45 -10.68
C GLU A 309 -6.31 5.55 -10.42
N ILE A 310 -5.33 5.32 -9.53
CA ILE A 310 -4.34 6.34 -9.14
C ILE A 310 -2.95 6.02 -9.67
N LYS A 311 -2.46 4.78 -9.49
CA LYS A 311 -1.09 4.41 -9.86
C LYS A 311 -0.95 4.12 -11.34
N VAL A 312 -1.87 3.37 -11.96
CA VAL A 312 -1.81 3.00 -13.39
C VAL A 312 -1.70 4.22 -14.31
N PRO A 313 -2.42 5.32 -14.12
CA PRO A 313 -2.23 6.54 -14.92
C PRO A 313 -0.80 7.11 -14.88
N GLN A 314 -0.11 7.01 -13.74
CA GLN A 314 1.29 7.43 -13.59
C GLN A 314 2.26 6.38 -14.13
N LEU A 315 1.96 5.12 -13.90
CA LEU A 315 2.76 3.98 -14.36
C LEU A 315 2.67 3.79 -15.88
N LYS A 316 1.54 4.16 -16.50
CA LYS A 316 1.22 3.95 -17.92
C LYS A 316 1.34 2.48 -18.34
N LYS A 317 0.98 1.59 -17.44
CA LYS A 317 0.94 0.14 -17.64
C LYS A 317 -0.08 -0.46 -16.68
N ALA A 318 -1.15 -1.03 -17.22
CA ALA A 318 -2.12 -1.82 -16.45
C ALA A 318 -1.57 -3.23 -16.18
N PRO A 319 -2.06 -3.93 -15.16
CA PRO A 319 -1.76 -5.34 -14.96
C PRO A 319 -2.17 -6.18 -16.16
N ASP A 320 -1.34 -7.17 -16.49
CA ASP A 320 -1.68 -8.19 -17.49
C ASP A 320 -2.55 -9.28 -16.86
N VAL A 321 -2.30 -9.64 -15.59
CA VAL A 321 -3.06 -10.62 -14.80
C VAL A 321 -3.21 -10.14 -13.37
N VAL A 322 -4.34 -10.48 -12.71
CA VAL A 322 -4.61 -10.25 -11.30
C VAL A 322 -4.69 -11.57 -10.55
N VAL A 323 -4.00 -11.67 -9.42
CA VAL A 323 -4.11 -12.79 -8.48
C VAL A 323 -4.92 -12.32 -7.27
N ILE A 324 -6.06 -12.92 -7.00
CA ILE A 324 -6.93 -12.60 -5.86
C ILE A 324 -6.70 -13.64 -4.77
N VAL A 325 -6.01 -13.25 -3.70
CA VAL A 325 -5.75 -14.14 -2.56
C VAL A 325 -7.03 -14.29 -1.74
N ALA A 326 -7.40 -15.52 -1.46
CA ALA A 326 -8.48 -15.91 -0.57
C ALA A 326 -7.98 -16.88 0.50
N THR A 327 -8.63 -16.93 1.65
CA THR A 327 -8.39 -17.92 2.70
C THR A 327 -9.69 -18.49 3.21
N ILE A 328 -9.69 -19.75 3.65
CA ILE A 328 -10.84 -20.36 4.29
C ILE A 328 -11.31 -19.54 5.51
N ARG A 329 -10.37 -18.99 6.27
CA ARG A 329 -10.66 -18.13 7.44
C ARG A 329 -11.43 -16.88 7.06
N SER A 330 -11.00 -16.18 6.01
CA SER A 330 -11.70 -14.97 5.53
C SER A 330 -13.09 -15.29 5.04
N LEU A 331 -13.25 -16.38 4.29
CA LEU A 331 -14.56 -16.83 3.80
C LEU A 331 -15.49 -17.15 4.97
N LYS A 332 -15.04 -17.92 5.97
CA LYS A 332 -15.82 -18.21 7.19
C LYS A 332 -16.23 -16.93 7.93
N MET A 333 -15.30 -15.98 8.12
CA MET A 333 -15.60 -14.70 8.78
C MET A 333 -16.67 -13.91 8.02
N HIS A 334 -16.53 -13.80 6.72
CA HIS A 334 -17.53 -13.13 5.88
C HIS A 334 -18.86 -13.90 5.79
N GLY A 335 -18.86 -15.18 6.14
CA GLY A 335 -20.05 -16.00 6.34
C GLY A 335 -20.70 -15.88 7.72
N GLY A 336 -20.08 -15.09 8.63
CA GLY A 336 -20.62 -14.77 9.96
C GLY A 336 -19.98 -15.53 11.12
N VAL A 337 -18.89 -16.28 10.89
CA VAL A 337 -18.14 -16.94 11.99
C VAL A 337 -17.33 -15.88 12.75
N SER A 338 -17.38 -15.93 14.09
CA SER A 338 -16.60 -15.04 14.96
C SER A 338 -15.09 -15.31 14.85
N LEU A 339 -14.26 -14.33 15.19
CA LEU A 339 -12.80 -14.47 15.13
C LEU A 339 -12.28 -15.66 15.95
N SER A 340 -12.87 -15.96 17.10
CA SER A 340 -12.52 -17.12 17.94
C SER A 340 -12.90 -18.44 17.28
N GLY A 341 -13.98 -18.47 16.49
CA GLY A 341 -14.48 -19.70 15.84
C GLY A 341 -13.81 -20.05 14.51
N LEU A 342 -12.95 -19.18 13.96
CA LEU A 342 -12.36 -19.39 12.62
C LEU A 342 -11.48 -20.65 12.51
N THR A 343 -10.98 -21.15 13.63
CA THR A 343 -10.12 -22.35 13.73
C THR A 343 -10.82 -23.55 14.40
N GLU A 344 -12.11 -23.45 14.72
CA GLU A 344 -12.87 -24.48 15.47
C GLU A 344 -13.40 -25.63 14.59
N GLY A 345 -12.81 -25.87 13.43
CA GLY A 345 -13.17 -26.98 12.54
C GLY A 345 -13.88 -26.55 11.26
N GLU A 346 -14.38 -27.54 10.53
CA GLU A 346 -15.05 -27.37 9.24
C GLU A 346 -16.38 -26.62 9.36
N ASN A 347 -16.62 -25.67 8.45
CA ASN A 347 -17.91 -24.98 8.36
C ASN A 347 -18.22 -24.60 6.91
N LEU A 348 -18.77 -25.56 6.16
CA LEU A 348 -19.10 -25.40 4.74
C LEU A 348 -20.21 -24.38 4.50
N GLU A 349 -21.21 -24.29 5.38
CA GLU A 349 -22.31 -23.35 5.27
C GLU A 349 -21.82 -21.90 5.37
N ALA A 350 -21.02 -21.58 6.38
CA ALA A 350 -20.44 -20.26 6.54
C ALA A 350 -19.51 -19.90 5.37
N LEU A 351 -18.74 -20.89 4.87
CA LEU A 351 -17.86 -20.70 3.73
C LEU A 351 -18.64 -20.37 2.46
N GLU A 352 -19.71 -21.12 2.16
CA GLU A 352 -20.57 -20.86 0.99
C GLU A 352 -21.22 -19.47 1.08
N LYS A 353 -21.72 -19.09 2.25
CA LYS A 353 -22.29 -17.75 2.49
C LYS A 353 -21.24 -16.65 2.33
N GLY A 354 -20.04 -16.86 2.85
CA GLY A 354 -18.94 -15.88 2.77
C GLY A 354 -18.33 -15.76 1.40
N PHE A 355 -18.52 -16.77 0.52
CA PHE A 355 -18.07 -16.72 -0.87
C PHE A 355 -18.60 -15.50 -1.64
N ALA A 356 -19.78 -14.97 -1.26
CA ALA A 356 -20.32 -13.75 -1.85
C ALA A 356 -19.36 -12.54 -1.77
N ASN A 357 -18.49 -12.48 -0.76
CA ASN A 357 -17.44 -11.45 -0.67
C ASN A 357 -16.38 -11.66 -1.76
N LEU A 358 -15.84 -12.87 -1.89
CA LEU A 358 -14.86 -13.21 -2.92
C LEU A 358 -15.45 -13.03 -4.34
N GLU A 359 -16.69 -13.46 -4.55
CA GLU A 359 -17.42 -13.27 -5.81
C GLU A 359 -17.45 -11.80 -6.23
N LYS A 360 -17.71 -10.88 -5.30
CA LYS A 360 -17.71 -9.44 -5.63
C LYS A 360 -16.31 -8.92 -5.99
N HIS A 361 -15.26 -9.40 -5.36
CA HIS A 361 -13.89 -9.06 -5.75
C HIS A 361 -13.52 -9.61 -7.12
N ILE A 362 -13.95 -10.83 -7.47
CA ILE A 362 -13.78 -11.40 -8.80
C ILE A 362 -14.50 -10.53 -9.83
N GLU A 363 -15.79 -10.26 -9.63
CA GLU A 363 -16.62 -9.38 -10.48
C GLU A 363 -15.93 -8.00 -10.69
N ASN A 364 -15.41 -7.40 -9.62
CA ASN A 364 -14.73 -6.12 -9.72
C ASN A 364 -13.52 -6.19 -10.67
N MET A 365 -12.68 -7.21 -10.57
CA MET A 365 -11.48 -7.31 -11.40
C MET A 365 -11.78 -7.72 -12.84
N THR A 366 -12.68 -8.69 -13.02
CA THR A 366 -12.95 -9.27 -14.36
C THR A 366 -13.97 -8.46 -15.16
N GLU A 367 -15.08 -8.03 -14.55
CA GLU A 367 -16.17 -7.35 -15.26
C GLU A 367 -16.02 -5.82 -15.24
N HIS A 368 -15.70 -5.25 -14.06
CA HIS A 368 -15.62 -3.79 -13.93
C HIS A 368 -14.28 -3.21 -14.39
N TYR A 369 -13.19 -3.94 -14.28
CA TYR A 369 -11.87 -3.49 -14.74
C TYR A 369 -11.37 -4.22 -15.99
N GLY A 370 -12.01 -5.31 -16.43
CA GLY A 370 -11.66 -6.05 -17.64
C GLY A 370 -10.29 -6.75 -17.57
N LEU A 371 -9.89 -7.22 -16.38
CA LEU A 371 -8.60 -7.83 -16.13
C LEU A 371 -8.71 -9.36 -16.02
N PRO A 372 -7.85 -10.14 -16.70
CA PRO A 372 -7.73 -11.57 -16.46
C PRO A 372 -7.36 -11.83 -15.00
N ALA A 373 -8.01 -12.79 -14.35
CA ALA A 373 -7.80 -13.05 -12.94
C ALA A 373 -7.77 -14.55 -12.62
N VAL A 374 -7.06 -14.88 -11.52
CA VAL A 374 -7.04 -16.20 -10.88
C VAL A 374 -7.18 -16.03 -9.38
N VAL A 375 -7.87 -16.96 -8.70
CA VAL A 375 -7.94 -17.00 -7.25
C VAL A 375 -6.80 -17.87 -6.72
N ALA A 376 -5.99 -17.32 -5.81
CA ALA A 376 -5.01 -18.05 -5.03
C ALA A 376 -5.59 -18.38 -3.66
N LEU A 377 -5.94 -19.63 -3.42
CA LEU A 377 -6.37 -20.09 -2.11
C LEU A 377 -5.13 -20.37 -1.26
N ASN A 378 -4.82 -19.44 -0.35
CA ASN A 378 -3.68 -19.54 0.55
C ASN A 378 -4.04 -20.48 1.72
N GLU A 379 -3.42 -21.65 1.73
CA GLU A 379 -3.74 -22.75 2.66
C GLU A 379 -3.18 -22.52 4.06
N PHE A 380 -3.95 -22.94 5.05
CA PHE A 380 -3.53 -23.04 6.45
C PHE A 380 -3.70 -24.47 6.94
N VAL A 381 -2.93 -24.87 7.96
CA VAL A 381 -2.94 -26.20 8.55
C VAL A 381 -4.35 -26.64 9.05
N THR A 382 -5.20 -25.66 9.34
CA THR A 382 -6.58 -25.89 9.82
C THR A 382 -7.59 -26.12 8.71
N ASP A 383 -7.23 -25.95 7.45
CA ASP A 383 -8.17 -26.02 6.33
C ASP A 383 -8.45 -27.48 5.95
N THR A 384 -9.73 -27.87 5.85
CA THR A 384 -10.10 -29.23 5.49
C THR A 384 -10.12 -29.44 3.97
N PRO A 385 -9.94 -30.69 3.48
CA PRO A 385 -10.07 -30.98 2.05
C PRO A 385 -11.42 -30.57 1.47
N GLN A 386 -12.50 -30.78 2.22
CA GLN A 386 -13.87 -30.46 1.81
C GLN A 386 -14.06 -28.94 1.65
N GLU A 387 -13.50 -28.13 2.56
CA GLU A 387 -13.55 -26.68 2.46
C GLU A 387 -12.82 -26.17 1.22
N LYS A 388 -11.64 -26.74 0.92
CA LYS A 388 -10.86 -26.38 -0.27
C LYS A 388 -11.60 -26.74 -1.56
N GLU A 389 -12.14 -27.95 -1.64
CA GLU A 389 -12.93 -28.43 -2.79
C GLU A 389 -14.17 -27.57 -3.03
N LEU A 390 -14.86 -27.16 -1.95
CA LEU A 390 -16.02 -26.27 -2.05
C LEU A 390 -15.64 -24.92 -2.67
N VAL A 391 -14.57 -24.27 -2.20
CA VAL A 391 -14.13 -22.98 -2.77
C VAL A 391 -13.75 -23.12 -4.24
N GLN A 392 -13.01 -24.19 -4.61
CA GLN A 392 -12.64 -24.47 -6.00
C GLN A 392 -13.89 -24.65 -6.88
N THR A 393 -14.87 -25.42 -6.40
CA THR A 393 -16.14 -25.64 -7.11
C THR A 393 -16.93 -24.32 -7.28
N LEU A 394 -16.98 -23.49 -6.27
CA LEU A 394 -17.67 -22.19 -6.31
C LEU A 394 -16.99 -21.23 -7.31
N CYS A 395 -15.66 -21.18 -7.32
CA CYS A 395 -14.90 -20.41 -8.31
C CYS A 395 -15.12 -20.93 -9.74
N GLN A 396 -15.09 -22.24 -9.95
CA GLN A 396 -15.34 -22.85 -11.25
C GLN A 396 -16.73 -22.50 -11.79
N ARG A 397 -17.77 -22.47 -10.95
CA ARG A 397 -19.11 -22.02 -11.33
C ARG A 397 -19.15 -20.55 -11.80
N LYS A 398 -18.17 -19.74 -11.41
CA LYS A 398 -17.99 -18.36 -11.85
C LYS A 398 -17.03 -18.22 -13.03
N GLY A 399 -16.56 -19.33 -13.59
CA GLY A 399 -15.66 -19.34 -14.73
C GLY A 399 -14.25 -18.84 -14.41
N ILE A 400 -13.81 -18.93 -13.15
CA ILE A 400 -12.48 -18.52 -12.72
C ILE A 400 -11.72 -19.70 -12.09
N SER A 401 -10.43 -19.83 -12.40
CA SER A 401 -9.54 -20.82 -11.78
C SER A 401 -9.27 -20.46 -10.32
N CYS A 402 -9.28 -21.48 -9.45
CA CYS A 402 -8.91 -21.35 -8.04
C CYS A 402 -7.81 -22.37 -7.72
N ILE A 403 -6.60 -21.88 -7.47
CA ILE A 403 -5.41 -22.67 -7.24
C ILE A 403 -5.00 -22.60 -5.77
N SER A 404 -4.92 -23.74 -5.13
CA SER A 404 -4.37 -23.87 -3.77
C SER A 404 -2.87 -23.60 -3.77
N THR A 405 -2.39 -22.91 -2.74
CA THR A 405 -0.98 -22.57 -2.57
C THR A 405 -0.52 -22.72 -1.13
N SER A 406 0.64 -23.38 -0.94
CA SER A 406 1.28 -23.64 0.35
C SER A 406 2.63 -22.94 0.47
N VAL A 407 2.75 -21.74 -0.09
CA VAL A 407 4.01 -20.99 -0.18
C VAL A 407 4.61 -20.65 1.18
N TRP A 408 3.81 -20.48 2.22
CA TRP A 408 4.32 -20.23 3.56
C TRP A 408 5.20 -21.39 4.05
N GLU A 409 4.78 -22.62 3.83
CA GLU A 409 5.48 -23.83 4.28
C GLU A 409 6.56 -24.29 3.29
N ASN A 410 6.29 -24.16 1.97
CA ASN A 410 7.07 -24.79 0.90
C ASN A 410 7.79 -23.78 -0.01
N GLY A 411 7.78 -22.48 0.31
CA GLY A 411 8.40 -21.43 -0.51
C GLY A 411 7.86 -21.45 -1.95
N GLY A 412 8.72 -21.22 -2.91
CA GLY A 412 8.36 -21.24 -4.32
C GLY A 412 7.80 -22.58 -4.81
N ASN A 413 8.18 -23.72 -4.21
CA ASN A 413 7.61 -25.02 -4.56
C ASN A 413 6.10 -25.08 -4.32
N GLY A 414 5.63 -24.45 -3.23
CA GLY A 414 4.20 -24.36 -2.90
C GLY A 414 3.40 -23.45 -3.84
N GLY A 415 4.06 -22.69 -4.70
CA GLY A 415 3.46 -21.76 -5.66
C GLY A 415 3.50 -22.22 -7.12
N VAL A 416 4.11 -23.37 -7.44
CA VAL A 416 4.34 -23.79 -8.84
C VAL A 416 3.04 -23.94 -9.64
N SER A 417 1.99 -24.50 -9.04
CA SER A 417 0.69 -24.65 -9.73
C SER A 417 0.06 -23.29 -10.04
N LEU A 418 0.13 -22.34 -9.09
CA LEU A 418 -0.33 -20.97 -9.30
C LEU A 418 0.50 -20.26 -10.37
N ALA A 419 1.83 -20.45 -10.36
CA ALA A 419 2.72 -19.86 -11.35
C ALA A 419 2.41 -20.35 -12.77
N LYS A 420 2.09 -21.64 -12.96
CA LYS A 420 1.67 -22.18 -14.26
C LYS A 420 0.38 -21.54 -14.73
N GLU A 421 -0.65 -21.47 -13.89
CA GLU A 421 -1.92 -20.82 -14.23
C GLU A 421 -1.73 -19.34 -14.60
N VAL A 422 -0.86 -18.62 -13.88
CA VAL A 422 -0.52 -17.23 -14.21
C VAL A 422 0.18 -17.15 -15.58
N LEU A 423 1.08 -18.08 -15.91
CA LEU A 423 1.74 -18.12 -17.22
C LEU A 423 0.73 -18.40 -18.34
N ASP A 424 -0.17 -19.36 -18.16
CA ASP A 424 -1.23 -19.68 -19.12
C ASP A 424 -2.12 -18.45 -19.36
N LEU A 425 -2.53 -17.74 -18.30
CA LEU A 425 -3.29 -16.49 -18.43
C LEU A 425 -2.50 -15.37 -19.13
N LEU A 426 -1.18 -15.28 -18.94
CA LEU A 426 -0.34 -14.29 -19.61
C LEU A 426 -0.16 -14.57 -21.11
N GLU A 427 -0.27 -15.83 -21.53
CA GLU A 427 -0.16 -16.27 -22.93
C GLU A 427 -1.54 -16.23 -23.64
N ASP A 428 -2.59 -16.73 -23.00
CA ASP A 428 -3.89 -16.97 -23.61
C ASP A 428 -4.85 -15.79 -23.55
N SER A 429 -4.63 -14.84 -22.63
CA SER A 429 -5.53 -13.71 -22.41
C SER A 429 -4.87 -12.36 -22.61
N THR A 430 -5.68 -11.38 -23.02
CA THR A 430 -5.25 -9.99 -23.15
C THR A 430 -6.04 -9.13 -22.20
N SER A 431 -5.35 -8.34 -21.38
CA SER A 431 -5.97 -7.34 -20.50
C SER A 431 -6.79 -6.34 -21.32
N GLN A 432 -8.06 -6.22 -20.97
CA GLN A 432 -9.01 -5.23 -21.53
C GLN A 432 -9.25 -4.11 -20.51
N PHE A 433 -8.20 -3.73 -19.81
CA PHE A 433 -8.29 -2.75 -18.72
C PHE A 433 -9.01 -1.46 -19.15
N HIS A 434 -9.96 -1.04 -18.33
CA HIS A 434 -10.60 0.25 -18.39
C HIS A 434 -10.84 0.81 -16.98
N SER A 435 -10.73 2.12 -16.84
CA SER A 435 -11.04 2.82 -15.59
C SER A 435 -12.55 2.82 -15.34
N VAL A 436 -12.95 2.59 -14.10
CA VAL A 436 -14.34 2.68 -13.66
C VAL A 436 -14.80 4.14 -13.54
N CYS A 437 -13.85 5.05 -13.25
CA CYS A 437 -14.14 6.47 -13.05
C CYS A 437 -14.37 7.25 -14.36
N GLY A 438 -13.86 6.74 -15.50
CA GLY A 438 -13.92 7.45 -16.78
C GLY A 438 -12.94 8.64 -16.84
N GLU A 439 -12.65 9.09 -18.07
CA GLU A 439 -11.79 10.24 -18.29
C GLU A 439 -12.53 11.55 -17.95
N ASN A 440 -11.83 12.49 -17.30
CA ASN A 440 -12.34 13.81 -16.93
C ASN A 440 -13.57 13.83 -16.00
N SER A 441 -13.86 12.74 -15.30
CA SER A 441 -14.94 12.69 -14.32
C SER A 441 -14.68 13.62 -13.15
N THR A 442 -15.75 14.25 -12.66
CA THR A 442 -15.70 15.05 -11.43
C THR A 442 -15.51 14.16 -10.20
N ILE A 443 -15.07 14.74 -9.09
CA ILE A 443 -14.97 14.03 -7.80
C ILE A 443 -16.28 13.33 -7.43
N VAL A 444 -17.43 13.98 -7.67
CA VAL A 444 -18.75 13.40 -7.37
C VAL A 444 -19.02 12.18 -8.25
N GLU A 445 -18.80 12.28 -9.56
CA GLU A 445 -18.99 11.17 -10.50
C GLU A 445 -18.05 9.99 -10.20
N GLN A 446 -16.80 10.26 -9.83
CA GLN A 446 -15.83 9.23 -9.42
C GLN A 446 -16.27 8.53 -8.13
N LEU A 447 -16.73 9.28 -7.11
CA LEU A 447 -17.24 8.74 -5.85
C LEU A 447 -18.48 7.84 -6.10
N GLU A 448 -19.42 8.29 -6.93
CA GLU A 448 -20.60 7.51 -7.29
C GLU A 448 -20.24 6.25 -8.07
N ALA A 449 -19.33 6.34 -9.04
CA ALA A 449 -18.89 5.19 -9.83
C ALA A 449 -18.21 4.12 -8.96
N ILE A 450 -17.26 4.52 -8.08
CA ILE A 450 -16.57 3.60 -7.18
C ILE A 450 -17.55 3.01 -6.16
N ALA A 451 -18.37 3.84 -5.52
CA ALA A 451 -19.31 3.39 -4.50
C ALA A 451 -20.34 2.39 -5.05
N THR A 452 -20.91 2.67 -6.22
CA THR A 452 -21.97 1.82 -6.79
C THR A 452 -21.41 0.57 -7.47
N LYS A 453 -20.41 0.71 -8.34
CA LYS A 453 -19.88 -0.43 -9.13
C LYS A 453 -18.96 -1.31 -8.30
N ILE A 454 -18.00 -0.72 -7.57
CA ILE A 454 -16.97 -1.48 -6.85
C ILE A 454 -17.44 -1.92 -5.47
N TYR A 455 -18.11 -1.03 -4.71
CA TYR A 455 -18.55 -1.36 -3.35
C TYR A 455 -19.97 -1.97 -3.31
N GLY A 456 -20.83 -1.67 -4.30
CA GLY A 456 -22.22 -2.11 -4.32
C GLY A 456 -23.14 -1.26 -3.44
N ALA A 457 -22.75 -0.02 -3.15
CA ALA A 457 -23.61 0.96 -2.48
C ALA A 457 -24.80 1.37 -3.37
N SER A 458 -25.90 1.77 -2.75
CA SER A 458 -27.08 2.32 -3.45
C SER A 458 -26.91 3.79 -3.82
N SER A 459 -26.16 4.55 -3.01
CA SER A 459 -25.92 5.99 -3.20
C SER A 459 -24.73 6.48 -2.38
N VAL A 460 -24.29 7.72 -2.66
CA VAL A 460 -23.29 8.44 -1.88
C VAL A 460 -23.93 9.62 -1.16
N GLN A 461 -23.72 9.71 0.15
CA GLN A 461 -24.16 10.82 0.99
C GLN A 461 -22.99 11.71 1.37
N TYR A 462 -23.26 12.99 1.57
CA TYR A 462 -22.26 13.98 1.92
C TYR A 462 -22.68 14.75 3.17
N THR A 463 -21.80 14.84 4.16
CA THR A 463 -22.01 15.72 5.31
C THR A 463 -22.04 17.19 4.90
N LYS A 464 -22.48 18.08 5.81
CA LYS A 464 -22.42 19.53 5.56
C LYS A 464 -20.99 20.00 5.28
N GLU A 465 -20.02 19.45 5.99
CA GLU A 465 -18.61 19.75 5.80
C GLU A 465 -18.13 19.32 4.41
N ALA A 466 -18.37 18.08 4.02
CA ALA A 466 -18.00 17.56 2.70
C ALA A 466 -18.61 18.38 1.56
N LYS A 467 -19.88 18.83 1.68
CA LYS A 467 -20.52 19.71 0.70
C LYS A 467 -19.84 21.08 0.57
N LEU A 468 -19.36 21.65 1.68
CA LEU A 468 -18.61 22.91 1.67
C LEU A 468 -17.24 22.72 1.02
N GLN A 469 -16.58 21.60 1.31
CA GLN A 469 -15.27 21.25 0.73
C GLN A 469 -15.38 20.98 -0.77
N LEU A 470 -16.44 20.31 -1.25
CA LEU A 470 -16.70 20.14 -2.70
C LEU A 470 -16.77 21.50 -3.42
N LYS A 471 -17.53 22.45 -2.87
CA LYS A 471 -17.59 23.81 -3.44
C LYS A 471 -16.23 24.52 -3.45
N GLN A 472 -15.40 24.28 -2.42
CA GLN A 472 -14.06 24.85 -2.36
C GLN A 472 -13.13 24.21 -3.41
N LEU A 473 -13.21 22.88 -3.59
CA LEU A 473 -12.45 22.15 -4.62
C LEU A 473 -12.82 22.63 -6.02
N GLU A 474 -14.10 22.80 -6.29
CA GLU A 474 -14.61 23.32 -7.55
C GLU A 474 -14.14 24.77 -7.80
N LYS A 475 -14.26 25.67 -6.79
CA LYS A 475 -13.78 27.04 -6.86
C LYS A 475 -12.28 27.12 -7.20
N ASN A 476 -11.49 26.20 -6.69
CA ASN A 476 -10.05 26.16 -6.91
C ASN A 476 -9.65 25.41 -8.20
N GLY A 477 -10.61 24.87 -8.97
CA GLY A 477 -10.34 24.11 -10.20
C GLY A 477 -9.81 22.69 -9.94
N TRP A 478 -10.06 22.11 -8.75
CA TRP A 478 -9.56 20.80 -8.33
C TRP A 478 -10.60 19.69 -8.39
N ASN A 479 -11.75 19.93 -8.97
CA ASN A 479 -12.90 19.04 -9.01
C ASN A 479 -12.76 17.81 -9.93
N HIS A 480 -11.66 17.70 -10.70
CA HIS A 480 -11.35 16.56 -11.58
C HIS A 480 -10.17 15.72 -11.10
N LEU A 481 -9.64 15.99 -9.91
CA LEU A 481 -8.57 15.18 -9.34
C LEU A 481 -9.06 13.75 -9.04
N PRO A 482 -8.21 12.72 -9.21
CA PRO A 482 -8.52 11.36 -8.79
C PRO A 482 -8.97 11.30 -7.33
N VAL A 483 -9.90 10.40 -7.01
CA VAL A 483 -10.40 10.22 -5.65
C VAL A 483 -9.73 9.02 -4.99
N CYS A 484 -9.17 9.25 -3.81
CA CYS A 484 -8.64 8.23 -2.92
C CYS A 484 -9.62 8.03 -1.75
N ILE A 485 -10.48 7.01 -1.81
CA ILE A 485 -11.45 6.76 -0.74
C ILE A 485 -10.75 6.12 0.45
N ALA A 486 -10.88 6.74 1.62
CA ALA A 486 -10.41 6.24 2.90
C ALA A 486 -11.57 5.66 3.69
N LYS A 487 -11.63 4.33 3.80
CA LYS A 487 -12.67 3.57 4.51
C LYS A 487 -12.10 2.39 5.29
N THR A 488 -12.94 1.71 6.05
CA THR A 488 -12.58 0.43 6.67
C THR A 488 -12.15 -0.60 5.62
N GLN A 489 -11.16 -1.42 5.95
CA GLN A 489 -10.69 -2.51 5.10
C GLN A 489 -11.52 -3.79 5.24
N TYR A 490 -12.40 -3.89 6.23
CA TYR A 490 -13.10 -5.12 6.59
C TYR A 490 -14.45 -5.30 5.90
N SER A 491 -14.94 -4.30 5.19
CA SER A 491 -16.24 -4.32 4.50
C SER A 491 -16.17 -3.55 3.20
N PHE A 492 -17.04 -3.86 2.24
CA PHE A 492 -17.29 -3.00 1.08
C PHE A 492 -17.92 -1.66 1.49
N SER A 493 -18.67 -1.62 2.60
CA SER A 493 -19.24 -0.38 3.13
C SER A 493 -18.25 0.43 3.97
N ASP A 494 -18.68 1.57 4.49
CA ASP A 494 -17.97 2.37 5.49
C ASP A 494 -18.23 1.90 6.95
N ASP A 495 -19.06 0.84 7.13
CA ASP A 495 -19.30 0.17 8.39
C ASP A 495 -18.57 -1.20 8.43
N ALA A 496 -17.59 -1.33 9.32
CA ALA A 496 -16.79 -2.56 9.47
C ALA A 496 -17.59 -3.78 9.94
N THR A 497 -18.80 -3.60 10.46
CA THR A 497 -19.66 -4.70 10.94
C THR A 497 -20.47 -5.36 9.83
N LEU A 498 -20.61 -4.71 8.68
CA LEU A 498 -21.33 -5.24 7.52
C LEU A 498 -20.41 -6.17 6.71
N LEU A 499 -20.32 -7.43 7.13
CA LEU A 499 -19.49 -8.44 6.50
C LEU A 499 -20.11 -9.02 5.21
N GLY A 500 -19.35 -9.84 4.50
CA GLY A 500 -19.80 -10.49 3.27
C GLY A 500 -19.93 -9.53 2.09
N ARG A 501 -21.08 -9.56 1.42
CA ARG A 501 -21.43 -8.65 0.32
C ARG A 501 -22.65 -7.81 0.71
N PRO A 502 -22.48 -6.72 1.48
CA PRO A 502 -23.57 -5.85 1.86
C PRO A 502 -24.25 -5.23 0.62
N LYS A 503 -25.57 -5.04 0.68
CA LYS A 503 -26.38 -4.44 -0.37
C LYS A 503 -27.27 -3.35 0.20
N GLY A 504 -27.61 -2.35 -0.62
CA GLY A 504 -28.55 -1.29 -0.26
C GLY A 504 -28.03 -0.30 0.79
N PHE A 505 -26.75 -0.31 1.11
CA PHE A 505 -26.15 0.67 2.01
C PHE A 505 -25.83 1.97 1.27
N GLU A 506 -25.71 3.05 2.01
CA GLU A 506 -25.26 4.35 1.52
C GLU A 506 -23.83 4.61 1.99
N LEU A 507 -22.94 5.05 1.09
CA LEU A 507 -21.58 5.45 1.46
C LEU A 507 -21.59 6.91 1.92
N THR A 508 -21.15 7.20 3.15
CA THR A 508 -21.13 8.57 3.68
C THR A 508 -19.74 9.19 3.61
N VAL A 509 -19.57 10.19 2.73
CA VAL A 509 -18.37 11.02 2.68
C VAL A 509 -18.46 12.10 3.77
N ARG A 510 -17.53 12.05 4.74
CA ARG A 510 -17.48 12.96 5.88
C ARG A 510 -16.69 14.22 5.58
N SER A 511 -15.53 14.07 4.93
CA SER A 511 -14.70 15.20 4.51
C SER A 511 -13.88 14.85 3.28
N LEU A 512 -13.40 15.89 2.60
CA LEU A 512 -12.58 15.83 1.39
C LEU A 512 -11.29 16.64 1.63
N VAL A 513 -10.16 15.95 1.57
CA VAL A 513 -8.86 16.57 1.85
C VAL A 513 -8.01 16.57 0.57
N PRO A 514 -7.72 17.75 -0.02
CA PRO A 514 -6.86 17.83 -1.19
C PRO A 514 -5.42 17.46 -0.83
N LYS A 515 -4.82 16.58 -1.64
CA LYS A 515 -3.41 16.18 -1.60
C LYS A 515 -2.81 16.48 -2.97
N LEU A 516 -2.63 17.78 -3.26
CA LEU A 516 -2.29 18.23 -4.60
C LEU A 516 -0.88 17.83 -5.03
N GLY A 517 0.05 17.74 -4.11
CA GLY A 517 1.38 17.21 -4.37
C GLY A 517 1.33 15.75 -4.81
N ALA A 518 0.52 14.94 -4.15
CA ALA A 518 0.24 13.58 -4.57
C ALA A 518 -0.65 13.50 -5.83
N GLY A 519 -1.45 14.53 -6.10
CA GLY A 519 -2.31 14.64 -7.28
C GLY A 519 -3.65 13.92 -7.13
N PHE A 520 -4.22 13.84 -5.92
CA PHE A 520 -5.54 13.28 -5.65
C PHE A 520 -6.26 13.98 -4.49
N VAL A 521 -7.53 13.68 -4.32
CA VAL A 521 -8.33 14.10 -3.16
C VAL A 521 -8.65 12.88 -2.31
N VAL A 522 -8.36 12.95 -1.00
CA VAL A 522 -8.77 11.92 -0.05
C VAL A 522 -10.22 12.16 0.38
N ALA A 523 -11.09 11.20 0.08
CA ALA A 523 -12.47 11.18 0.56
C ALA A 523 -12.55 10.31 1.82
N LEU A 524 -12.72 10.94 2.98
CA LEU A 524 -12.84 10.25 4.25
C LEU A 524 -14.27 9.76 4.46
N THR A 525 -14.43 8.46 4.64
CA THR A 525 -15.68 7.81 5.03
C THR A 525 -15.46 7.09 6.37
N GLY A 526 -16.41 7.07 7.26
CA GLY A 526 -16.20 6.47 8.57
C GLY A 526 -15.13 7.17 9.45
N ASN A 527 -14.66 6.52 10.49
CA ASN A 527 -13.64 7.03 11.43
C ASN A 527 -12.26 6.48 11.08
N ILE A 528 -11.62 7.06 10.08
CA ILE A 528 -10.27 6.69 9.68
C ILE A 528 -9.25 7.58 10.37
N LEU A 529 -8.26 6.98 11.02
CA LEU A 529 -7.21 7.68 11.78
C LEU A 529 -5.90 7.64 11.01
N THR A 530 -5.30 8.80 10.79
CA THR A 530 -3.97 8.96 10.16
C THR A 530 -2.82 8.76 11.15
N MET A 531 -3.12 8.68 12.44
CA MET A 531 -2.20 8.31 13.51
C MET A 531 -2.80 7.14 14.31
N PRO A 532 -2.39 5.90 14.04
CA PRO A 532 -2.80 4.72 14.80
C PRO A 532 -2.36 4.82 16.26
N GLY A 533 -3.05 4.11 17.15
CA GLY A 533 -2.60 3.92 18.53
C GLY A 533 -2.01 2.53 18.71
N LEU A 534 -1.11 2.37 19.67
CA LEU A 534 -0.67 1.06 20.10
C LEU A 534 -1.83 0.24 20.69
N PRO A 535 -1.90 -1.07 20.41
CA PRO A 535 -2.88 -1.96 21.03
C PRO A 535 -2.55 -2.20 22.52
N LYS A 536 -3.46 -2.86 23.24
CA LYS A 536 -3.25 -3.19 24.65
C LYS A 536 -2.00 -4.06 24.90
N LYS A 537 -1.70 -4.94 23.96
CA LYS A 537 -0.48 -5.77 23.94
C LYS A 537 0.22 -5.51 22.59
N PRO A 538 1.14 -4.54 22.52
CA PRO A 538 1.92 -4.29 21.30
C PRO A 538 2.93 -5.40 21.07
N ALA A 539 3.25 -5.68 19.80
CA ALA A 539 4.25 -6.68 19.40
C ALA A 539 5.64 -6.40 20.01
N ALA A 540 5.94 -5.15 20.28
CA ALA A 540 7.19 -4.71 20.94
C ALA A 540 7.43 -5.36 22.31
N LEU A 541 6.41 -5.90 22.98
CA LEU A 541 6.58 -6.59 24.27
C LEU A 541 7.30 -7.95 24.14
N GLU A 542 7.30 -8.53 22.95
CA GLU A 542 7.93 -9.83 22.63
C GLU A 542 9.30 -9.67 21.95
N MET A 543 9.68 -8.44 21.62
CA MET A 543 10.92 -8.13 20.89
C MET A 543 12.09 -7.94 21.84
N ASP A 544 13.23 -8.54 21.49
CA ASP A 544 14.50 -8.38 22.24
C ASP A 544 15.71 -8.55 21.31
N VAL A 545 16.88 -8.16 21.82
CA VAL A 545 18.19 -8.36 21.18
C VAL A 545 19.08 -9.13 22.13
N LEU A 546 19.56 -10.29 21.70
CA LEU A 546 20.47 -11.13 22.48
C LEU A 546 21.88 -10.51 22.53
N GLU A 547 22.73 -10.99 23.46
CA GLU A 547 24.11 -10.50 23.64
C GLU A 547 24.97 -10.65 22.37
N ASP A 548 24.68 -11.62 21.52
CA ASP A 548 25.35 -11.83 20.22
C ASP A 548 24.78 -10.96 19.08
N GLY A 549 23.81 -10.07 19.39
CA GLY A 549 23.18 -9.15 18.44
C GLY A 549 22.02 -9.76 17.66
N ARG A 550 21.65 -11.02 17.86
CA ARG A 550 20.46 -11.62 17.22
C ARG A 550 19.18 -11.04 17.77
N VAL A 551 18.27 -10.72 16.88
CA VAL A 551 16.92 -10.21 17.21
C VAL A 551 15.99 -11.39 17.48
N THR A 552 15.11 -11.24 18.46
CA THR A 552 14.03 -12.18 18.78
C THR A 552 12.66 -11.48 18.80
N GLY A 553 11.59 -12.21 18.59
CA GLY A 553 10.23 -11.67 18.67
C GLY A 553 9.82 -10.75 17.51
N LEU A 554 10.65 -10.60 16.48
CA LEU A 554 10.31 -9.86 15.28
C LEU A 554 9.60 -10.82 14.28
N PHE A 555 8.36 -11.23 14.62
CA PHE A 555 7.48 -12.16 13.87
C PHE A 555 7.92 -13.62 13.77
#